data_eda21639d82bb63d7da10910b761ca47
#
_entry.id   eda21639d82bb63d7da10910b761ca47
#
_cell.length_a   1.000
_cell.length_b   1.000
_cell.length_c   1.000
_cell.angle_alpha   90.00
_cell.angle_beta   90.00
_cell.angle_gamma   90.00
#
_symmetry.space_group_name_H-M   'P 1'
#
loop_
_entity.id
_entity.type
_entity.pdbx_description
1 polymer ?
#
loop_
_entity_poly.entity_id
_entity_poly.type
_entity_poly.pdbx_seq_one_letter_code
_entity_poly.pdbx_strand_id
1 'polypeptide(L)'
;MTDEEIAERTAITIKMANAAGESAQKISNQLTSVWNNFYDGTKSLEYYADVMTKLGAVTASSTDEISEGVNKFASVADTIGLSYEYPASALATVTATTRESADVVGTAFKTLFARIQGLKLGETLDDGTTLNKYSKALDAVGISIFDQNN
;
A
#
# COMPACT_ATOMS: atom_id res chain seq x y z
N MET A 1 6.94 -24.16 3.15
CA MET A 1 7.94 -23.44 2.33
C MET A 1 9.05 -24.44 2.03
N THR A 2 9.32 -24.71 0.76
CA THR A 2 10.38 -25.62 0.31
C THR A 2 11.76 -24.94 0.37
N ASP A 3 12.84 -25.72 0.30
CA ASP A 3 14.20 -25.16 0.26
C ASP A 3 14.40 -24.27 -0.98
N GLU A 4 13.77 -24.59 -2.08
CA GLU A 4 13.79 -23.83 -3.33
C GLU A 4 13.09 -22.47 -3.15
N GLU A 5 11.91 -22.44 -2.52
CA GLU A 5 11.20 -21.18 -2.20
C GLU A 5 12.00 -20.29 -1.24
N ILE A 6 12.72 -20.90 -0.28
CA ILE A 6 13.59 -20.16 0.64
C ILE A 6 14.76 -19.53 -0.12
N ALA A 7 15.40 -20.29 -1.00
CA ALA A 7 16.51 -19.81 -1.81
C ALA A 7 16.08 -18.66 -2.74
N GLU A 8 14.94 -18.79 -3.41
CA GLU A 8 14.37 -17.76 -4.28
C GLU A 8 14.07 -16.46 -3.50
N ARG A 9 13.36 -16.56 -2.38
CA ARG A 9 13.05 -15.40 -1.53
C ARG A 9 14.30 -14.73 -0.99
N THR A 10 15.30 -15.50 -0.62
CA THR A 10 16.61 -14.98 -0.17
C THR A 10 17.32 -14.21 -1.28
N ALA A 11 17.35 -14.76 -2.49
CA ALA A 11 17.96 -14.11 -3.65
C ALA A 11 17.26 -12.76 -3.99
N ILE A 12 15.92 -12.73 -4.01
CA ILE A 12 15.14 -11.51 -4.24
C ILE A 12 15.42 -10.46 -3.16
N THR A 13 15.46 -10.89 -1.89
CA THR A 13 15.74 -10.01 -0.75
C THR A 13 17.12 -9.38 -0.86
N ILE A 14 18.16 -10.16 -1.18
CA ILE A 14 19.53 -9.66 -1.35
C ILE A 14 19.64 -8.71 -2.54
N LYS A 15 19.00 -9.05 -3.67
CA LYS A 15 18.97 -8.21 -4.87
C LYS A 15 18.36 -6.83 -4.56
N MET A 16 17.20 -6.81 -3.90
CA MET A 16 16.54 -5.57 -3.51
C MET A 16 17.33 -4.80 -2.44
N ALA A 17 17.93 -5.47 -1.46
CA ALA A 17 18.75 -4.85 -0.43
C ALA A 17 19.96 -4.12 -1.04
N ASN A 18 20.63 -4.73 -2.00
CA ASN A 18 21.74 -4.11 -2.74
C ASN A 18 21.26 -2.89 -3.55
N ALA A 19 20.10 -2.99 -4.19
CA ALA A 19 19.53 -1.87 -4.97
C ALA A 19 19.09 -0.70 -4.09
N ALA A 20 18.55 -0.99 -2.91
CA ALA A 20 18.08 0.00 -1.96
C ALA A 20 19.21 0.58 -1.07
N GLY A 21 20.37 -0.08 -0.99
CA GLY A 21 21.43 0.30 -0.04
C GLY A 21 21.09 -0.02 1.42
N GLU A 22 20.22 -1.01 1.65
CA GLU A 22 19.67 -1.37 2.95
C GLU A 22 20.09 -2.77 3.39
N SER A 23 19.87 -3.09 4.68
CA SER A 23 20.13 -4.43 5.20
C SER A 23 19.14 -5.46 4.66
N ALA A 24 19.61 -6.70 4.41
CA ALA A 24 18.75 -7.79 3.97
C ALA A 24 17.63 -8.09 4.97
N GLN A 25 17.87 -7.91 6.28
CA GLN A 25 16.85 -8.11 7.32
C GLN A 25 15.70 -7.09 7.19
N LYS A 26 16.02 -5.82 6.96
CA LYS A 26 15.01 -4.76 6.78
C LYS A 26 14.16 -5.04 5.53
N ILE A 27 14.80 -5.33 4.42
CA ILE A 27 14.12 -5.66 3.15
C ILE A 27 13.27 -6.93 3.28
N SER A 28 13.75 -7.97 3.98
CA SER A 28 12.98 -9.18 4.24
C SER A 28 11.69 -8.88 4.99
N ASN A 29 11.75 -8.04 6.02
CA ASN A 29 10.57 -7.62 6.78
C ASN A 29 9.57 -6.84 5.91
N GLN A 30 10.06 -5.92 5.08
CA GLN A 30 9.24 -5.11 4.18
C GLN A 30 8.54 -5.99 3.12
N LEU A 31 9.28 -6.88 2.46
CA LEU A 31 8.73 -7.81 1.48
C LEU A 31 7.73 -8.79 2.10
N THR A 32 8.00 -9.26 3.32
CA THR A 32 7.07 -10.13 4.04
C THR A 32 5.76 -9.41 4.35
N SER A 33 5.82 -8.15 4.77
CA SER A 33 4.63 -7.34 5.02
C SER A 33 3.79 -7.14 3.75
N VAL A 34 4.42 -6.79 2.65
CA VAL A 34 3.73 -6.62 1.35
C VAL A 34 3.14 -7.94 0.87
N TRP A 35 3.91 -9.02 0.94
CA TRP A 35 3.44 -10.35 0.58
C TRP A 35 2.20 -10.77 1.37
N ASN A 36 2.25 -10.63 2.68
CA ASN A 36 1.15 -11.06 3.55
C ASN A 36 -0.15 -10.28 3.33
N ASN A 37 -0.05 -9.05 2.82
CA ASN A 37 -1.23 -8.21 2.62
C ASN A 37 -1.73 -8.19 1.18
N PHE A 38 -0.84 -8.30 0.17
CA PHE A 38 -1.24 -8.11 -1.23
C PHE A 38 -1.11 -9.35 -2.10
N TYR A 39 -0.63 -10.48 -1.55
CA TYR A 39 -0.53 -11.70 -2.35
C TYR A 39 -1.90 -12.30 -2.61
N ASP A 40 -2.28 -12.33 -3.87
CA ASP A 40 -3.55 -12.84 -4.37
C ASP A 40 -3.43 -14.15 -5.18
N GLY A 41 -2.23 -14.75 -5.19
CA GLY A 41 -1.94 -15.96 -5.98
C GLY A 41 -1.50 -15.68 -7.42
N THR A 42 -1.49 -14.43 -7.88
CA THR A 42 -1.19 -14.07 -9.28
C THR A 42 0.19 -13.45 -9.48
N LYS A 43 0.73 -12.78 -8.46
CA LYS A 43 2.00 -12.06 -8.53
C LYS A 43 3.09 -12.78 -7.75
N SER A 44 4.33 -12.74 -8.24
CA SER A 44 5.51 -13.24 -7.52
C SER A 44 6.04 -12.24 -6.50
N LEU A 45 6.87 -12.69 -5.57
CA LEU A 45 7.57 -11.80 -4.64
C LEU A 45 8.50 -10.82 -5.38
N GLU A 46 9.13 -11.29 -6.45
CA GLU A 46 9.99 -10.46 -7.32
C GLU A 46 9.19 -9.31 -7.93
N TYR A 47 7.96 -9.55 -8.35
CA TYR A 47 7.09 -8.49 -8.87
C TYR A 47 6.91 -7.34 -7.88
N TYR A 48 6.61 -7.63 -6.62
CA TYR A 48 6.47 -6.59 -5.59
C TYR A 48 7.78 -5.86 -5.32
N ALA A 49 8.90 -6.58 -5.27
CA ALA A 49 10.23 -6.00 -5.13
C ALA A 49 10.59 -5.07 -6.29
N ASP A 50 10.27 -5.47 -7.52
CA ASP A 50 10.53 -4.69 -8.74
C ASP A 50 9.68 -3.42 -8.78
N VAL A 51 8.41 -3.48 -8.39
CA VAL A 51 7.55 -2.28 -8.30
C VAL A 51 8.14 -1.27 -7.31
N MET A 52 8.52 -1.70 -6.11
CA MET A 52 9.15 -0.82 -5.10
C MET A 52 10.44 -0.19 -5.62
N THR A 53 11.31 -1.01 -6.17
CA THR A 53 12.61 -0.56 -6.70
C THR A 53 12.43 0.41 -7.85
N LYS A 54 11.49 0.13 -8.77
CA LYS A 54 11.19 1.00 -9.89
C LYS A 54 10.62 2.34 -9.44
N LEU A 55 9.70 2.34 -8.48
CA LEU A 55 9.15 3.58 -7.93
C LEU A 55 10.27 4.41 -7.28
N GLY A 56 11.16 3.80 -6.49
CA GLY A 56 12.32 4.48 -5.92
C GLY A 56 13.28 5.06 -6.96
N ALA A 57 13.42 4.40 -8.12
CA ALA A 57 14.29 4.84 -9.20
C ALA A 57 13.70 6.00 -10.05
N VAL A 58 12.37 6.11 -10.16
CA VAL A 58 11.69 7.08 -11.03
C VAL A 58 11.03 8.24 -10.29
N THR A 59 11.05 8.21 -8.96
CA THR A 59 10.50 9.28 -8.11
C THR A 59 11.60 9.92 -7.26
N ALA A 60 11.26 10.99 -6.55
CA ALA A 60 12.19 11.62 -5.60
C ALA A 60 12.28 10.89 -4.24
N SER A 61 11.53 9.78 -4.08
CA SER A 61 11.57 8.94 -2.87
C SER A 61 12.47 7.73 -3.11
N SER A 62 13.20 7.29 -2.08
CA SER A 62 13.99 6.07 -2.15
C SER A 62 13.12 4.82 -2.11
N THR A 63 13.66 3.68 -2.55
CA THR A 63 13.01 2.36 -2.42
C THR A 63 12.62 2.07 -0.97
N ASP A 64 13.47 2.43 -0.02
CA ASP A 64 13.25 2.24 1.40
C ASP A 64 12.09 3.10 1.92
N GLU A 65 12.06 4.40 1.60
CA GLU A 65 10.97 5.29 1.99
C GLU A 65 9.62 4.81 1.45
N ILE A 66 9.57 4.35 0.20
CA ILE A 66 8.34 3.79 -0.38
C ILE A 66 7.91 2.54 0.38
N SER A 67 8.84 1.63 0.67
CA SER A 67 8.56 0.40 1.41
C SER A 67 8.05 0.68 2.83
N GLU A 68 8.68 1.63 3.54
CA GLU A 68 8.23 2.04 4.88
C GLU A 68 6.82 2.65 4.86
N GLY A 69 6.56 3.52 3.91
CA GLY A 69 5.24 4.14 3.76
C GLY A 69 4.15 3.13 3.41
N VAL A 70 4.44 2.18 2.51
CA VAL A 70 3.51 1.08 2.17
C VAL A 70 3.20 0.23 3.38
N ASN A 71 4.18 -0.12 4.20
CA ASN A 71 3.97 -0.92 5.41
C ASN A 71 2.99 -0.28 6.41
N LYS A 72 2.86 1.05 6.42
CA LYS A 72 1.90 1.73 7.31
C LYS A 72 0.45 1.43 6.98
N PHE A 73 0.12 1.26 5.70
CA PHE A 73 -1.27 1.12 5.25
C PHE A 73 -1.60 -0.22 4.58
N ALA A 74 -0.61 -1.10 4.37
CA ALA A 74 -0.77 -2.32 3.58
C ALA A 74 -2.00 -3.15 3.97
N SER A 75 -2.18 -3.44 5.28
CA SER A 75 -3.30 -4.26 5.73
C SER A 75 -4.67 -3.61 5.52
N VAL A 76 -4.74 -2.27 5.64
CA VAL A 76 -6.01 -1.56 5.42
C VAL A 76 -6.32 -1.45 3.94
N ALA A 77 -5.30 -1.20 3.10
CA ALA A 77 -5.45 -1.15 1.65
C ALA A 77 -5.94 -2.49 1.08
N ASP A 78 -5.36 -3.60 1.55
CA ASP A 78 -5.83 -4.94 1.22
C ASP A 78 -7.30 -5.16 1.61
N THR A 79 -7.67 -4.82 2.84
CA THR A 79 -9.05 -4.99 3.34
C THR A 79 -10.09 -4.25 2.50
N ILE A 80 -9.74 -3.10 1.92
CA ILE A 80 -10.64 -2.36 1.02
C ILE A 80 -10.53 -2.79 -0.46
N GLY A 81 -9.69 -3.80 -0.75
CA GLY A 81 -9.56 -4.41 -2.06
C GLY A 81 -8.72 -3.60 -3.05
N LEU A 82 -7.78 -2.77 -2.57
CA LEU A 82 -6.83 -2.09 -3.45
C LEU A 82 -5.71 -3.04 -3.88
N SER A 83 -5.40 -3.05 -5.17
CA SER A 83 -4.18 -3.70 -5.66
C SER A 83 -2.95 -2.94 -5.18
N TYR A 84 -1.81 -3.64 -5.06
CA TYR A 84 -0.56 -3.09 -4.56
C TYR A 84 -0.07 -1.85 -5.30
N GLU A 85 -0.19 -1.86 -6.63
CA GLU A 85 0.37 -0.86 -7.52
C GLU A 85 -0.23 0.53 -7.30
N TYR A 86 -1.54 0.58 -7.07
CA TYR A 86 -2.24 1.86 -6.91
C TYR A 86 -1.77 2.63 -5.67
N PRO A 87 -1.87 2.08 -4.44
CA PRO A 87 -1.46 2.82 -3.24
C PRO A 87 0.05 3.05 -3.18
N ALA A 88 0.88 2.16 -3.72
CA ALA A 88 2.33 2.36 -3.79
C ALA A 88 2.70 3.52 -4.71
N SER A 89 2.09 3.60 -5.91
CA SER A 89 2.30 4.70 -6.85
C SER A 89 1.77 6.02 -6.31
N ALA A 90 0.61 6.01 -5.65
CA ALA A 90 0.04 7.19 -5.02
C ALA A 90 0.95 7.72 -3.90
N LEU A 91 1.48 6.83 -3.03
CA LEU A 91 2.45 7.19 -2.00
C LEU A 91 3.68 7.87 -2.62
N ALA A 92 4.31 7.22 -3.61
CA ALA A 92 5.49 7.74 -4.28
C ALA A 92 5.24 9.12 -4.92
N THR A 93 4.06 9.33 -5.53
CA THR A 93 3.67 10.60 -6.13
C THR A 93 3.48 11.70 -5.09
N VAL A 94 2.78 11.39 -4.00
CA VAL A 94 2.51 12.38 -2.94
C VAL A 94 3.80 12.77 -2.22
N THR A 95 4.65 11.82 -1.82
CA THR A 95 5.95 12.10 -1.22
C THR A 95 6.84 12.95 -2.13
N ALA A 96 6.93 12.58 -3.41
CA ALA A 96 7.72 13.35 -4.38
C ALA A 96 7.21 14.80 -4.58
N THR A 97 5.90 15.00 -4.52
CA THR A 97 5.27 16.31 -4.75
C THR A 97 5.30 17.20 -3.51
N THR A 98 4.95 16.63 -2.35
CA THR A 98 4.82 17.40 -1.09
C THR A 98 6.15 17.57 -0.35
N ARG A 99 7.13 16.69 -0.61
CA ARG A 99 8.37 16.55 0.13
C ARG A 99 8.18 16.11 1.59
N GLU A 100 7.00 15.65 1.93
CA GLU A 100 6.75 15.02 3.21
C GLU A 100 7.36 13.61 3.25
N SER A 101 7.73 13.15 4.45
CA SER A 101 8.30 11.80 4.59
C SER A 101 7.27 10.72 4.25
N ALA A 102 7.74 9.58 3.76
CA ALA A 102 6.89 8.43 3.47
C ALA A 102 6.17 7.90 4.71
N ASP A 103 6.73 8.07 5.90
CA ASP A 103 6.08 7.74 7.18
C ASP A 103 4.84 8.61 7.43
N VAL A 104 4.94 9.92 7.22
CA VAL A 104 3.82 10.87 7.36
C VAL A 104 2.74 10.57 6.32
N VAL A 105 3.11 10.47 5.06
CA VAL A 105 2.16 10.20 3.96
C VAL A 105 1.53 8.81 4.11
N GLY A 106 2.31 7.80 4.49
CA GLY A 106 1.82 6.43 4.73
C GLY A 106 0.81 6.37 5.89
N THR A 107 1.05 7.13 6.95
CA THR A 107 0.11 7.26 8.09
C THR A 107 -1.18 7.98 7.66
N ALA A 108 -1.07 9.02 6.84
CA ALA A 108 -2.24 9.69 6.27
C ALA A 108 -3.07 8.75 5.39
N PHE A 109 -2.41 7.94 4.55
CA PHE A 109 -3.09 6.93 3.74
C PHE A 109 -3.76 5.85 4.58
N LYS A 110 -3.09 5.37 5.65
CA LYS A 110 -3.71 4.43 6.59
C LYS A 110 -5.02 5.00 7.14
N THR A 111 -5.02 6.24 7.57
CA THR A 111 -6.21 6.92 8.10
C THR A 111 -7.29 7.07 7.03
N LEU A 112 -6.91 7.48 5.81
CA LEU A 112 -7.82 7.60 4.67
C LEU A 112 -8.48 6.26 4.35
N PHE A 113 -7.69 5.19 4.19
CA PHE A 113 -8.18 3.86 3.83
C PHE A 113 -9.03 3.25 4.96
N ALA A 114 -8.66 3.47 6.24
CA ALA A 114 -9.48 3.04 7.38
C ALA A 114 -10.86 3.73 7.37
N ARG A 115 -10.92 5.00 7.01
CA ARG A 115 -12.20 5.71 6.85
C ARG A 115 -13.01 5.15 5.68
N ILE A 116 -12.37 4.85 4.55
CA ILE A 116 -13.04 4.19 3.41
C ILE A 116 -13.55 2.81 3.82
N GLN A 117 -12.78 2.04 4.60
CA GLN A 117 -13.22 0.75 5.14
C GLN A 117 -14.47 0.91 6.03
N GLY A 118 -14.46 1.85 6.97
CA GLY A 118 -15.61 2.18 7.80
C GLY A 118 -16.83 2.57 6.97
N LEU A 119 -16.60 3.28 5.86
CA LEU A 119 -17.62 3.62 4.87
C LEU A 119 -18.26 2.38 4.25
N LYS A 120 -17.48 1.41 3.81
CA LYS A 120 -17.98 0.15 3.22
C LYS A 120 -18.77 -0.70 4.22
N LEU A 121 -18.40 -0.64 5.51
CA LEU A 121 -19.04 -1.41 6.57
C LEU A 121 -20.31 -0.73 7.16
N GLY A 122 -20.63 0.48 6.72
CA GLY A 122 -21.80 1.21 7.21
C GLY A 122 -21.62 1.79 8.62
N GLU A 123 -20.40 1.95 9.10
CA GLU A 123 -20.09 2.48 10.42
C GLU A 123 -20.43 3.98 10.54
N THR A 124 -20.81 4.39 11.75
CA THR A 124 -20.98 5.80 12.10
C THR A 124 -19.61 6.37 12.48
N LEU A 125 -19.22 7.50 11.93
CA LEU A 125 -17.99 8.18 12.31
C LEU A 125 -18.11 8.75 13.73
N ASP A 126 -16.96 8.94 14.42
CA ASP A 126 -16.89 9.45 15.80
C ASP A 126 -17.59 10.82 16.01
N ASP A 127 -17.82 11.58 14.95
CA ASP A 127 -18.55 12.85 14.96
C ASP A 127 -20.09 12.69 14.85
N GLY A 128 -20.60 11.44 14.88
CA GLY A 128 -22.02 11.13 14.76
C GLY A 128 -22.58 11.24 13.33
N THR A 129 -21.74 11.54 12.35
CA THR A 129 -22.14 11.55 10.94
C THR A 129 -22.18 10.13 10.39
N THR A 130 -23.38 9.71 9.95
CA THR A 130 -23.51 8.45 9.22
C THR A 130 -23.03 8.64 7.79
N LEU A 131 -22.46 7.58 7.25
CA LEU A 131 -22.10 7.44 5.85
C LEU A 131 -23.14 7.92 4.85
N ASN A 132 -24.41 7.72 5.17
CA ASN A 132 -25.52 8.17 4.35
C ASN A 132 -25.45 9.66 4.01
N LYS A 133 -24.79 10.49 4.82
CA LYS A 133 -24.60 11.92 4.52
C LYS A 133 -23.54 12.15 3.47
N TYR A 134 -22.42 11.43 3.54
CA TYR A 134 -21.33 11.56 2.57
C TYR A 134 -21.64 10.82 1.26
N SER A 135 -22.25 9.62 1.32
CA SER A 135 -22.70 8.92 0.12
C SER A 135 -23.72 9.76 -0.64
N LYS A 136 -24.70 10.33 0.03
CA LYS A 136 -25.69 11.23 -0.60
C LYS A 136 -25.07 12.49 -1.20
N ALA A 137 -24.05 13.07 -0.54
CA ALA A 137 -23.35 14.25 -1.07
C ALA A 137 -22.52 13.91 -2.30
N LEU A 138 -21.90 12.74 -2.34
CA LEU A 138 -21.16 12.25 -3.49
C LEU A 138 -22.08 11.83 -4.64
N ASP A 139 -23.18 11.15 -4.34
CA ASP A 139 -24.21 10.81 -5.31
C ASP A 139 -24.81 12.07 -5.97
N ALA A 140 -24.98 13.15 -5.20
CA ALA A 140 -25.48 14.42 -5.71
C ALA A 140 -24.54 15.08 -6.74
N VAL A 141 -23.23 14.74 -6.73
CA VAL A 141 -22.24 15.19 -7.71
C VAL A 141 -21.86 14.08 -8.71
N GLY A 142 -22.62 12.99 -8.75
CA GLY A 142 -22.45 11.90 -9.71
C GLY A 142 -21.33 10.91 -9.37
N ILE A 143 -20.83 10.90 -8.12
CA ILE A 143 -19.81 9.98 -7.66
C ILE A 143 -20.48 8.91 -6.79
N SER A 144 -20.63 7.68 -7.30
CA SER A 144 -21.06 6.54 -6.49
C SER A 144 -19.87 5.93 -5.76
N ILE A 145 -20.01 5.79 -4.43
CA ILE A 145 -19.02 5.06 -3.60
C ILE A 145 -19.35 3.57 -3.47
N PHE A 146 -20.46 3.13 -4.02
CA PHE A 146 -20.86 1.73 -4.09
C PHE A 146 -20.83 1.27 -5.54
N ASP A 147 -20.12 0.19 -5.80
CA ASP A 147 -20.20 -0.48 -7.11
C ASP A 147 -21.62 -1.06 -7.23
N GLN A 148 -22.31 -0.74 -8.32
CA GLN A 148 -23.69 -1.21 -8.55
C GLN A 148 -23.81 -2.71 -8.83
N ASN A 149 -22.69 -3.43 -8.80
CA ASN A 149 -22.60 -4.86 -9.13
C ASN A 149 -22.34 -5.78 -7.92
N ASN A 150 -22.62 -5.32 -6.68
CA ASN A 150 -22.62 -6.19 -5.50
C ASN A 150 -23.95 -6.07 -4.76
#